data_9c9850d6a3329fa0c2ffa03937d55597
#
_entry.id   9c9850d6a3329fa0c2ffa03937d55597
#
_cell.length_a   1.000
_cell.length_b   1.000
_cell.length_c   1.000
_cell.angle_alpha   90.00
_cell.angle_beta   90.00
_cell.angle_gamma   90.00
#
_symmetry.space_group_name_H-M   'P 1'
#
loop_
_entity.id
_entity.type
_entity.pdbx_description
1 polymer ?
#
loop_
_entity_poly.entity_id
_entity_poly.type
_entity_poly.pdbx_seq_one_letter_code
_entity_poly.pdbx_strand_id
1 'polypeptide(L)'
;MIIGIIYSKDTIVKTPIFPYQNKHVHASSVVEAPNGDLIACWFYGSGERTSNDVLVQGSRLKKGSKKWEPVFIMADTPDLPDCNPVLFINPNDELMLFWIAVRANGWENSILRYKISSDYDKTGAPKWKWQDIIILKPGESFYGSIKKAFEDNYSDPGWAEYALPYEKLITAAAADKEKRQKGWMTRIHPTVLSSGRILLPLYS
;
A
#
# COMPACT_ATOMS: atom_id res chain seq x y z
N MET A 1 34.80 39.68 -4.88
CA MET A 1 33.50 39.17 -5.35
C MET A 1 32.96 38.25 -4.23
N ILE A 2 32.04 38.74 -3.41
CA ILE A 2 31.47 37.97 -2.28
C ILE A 2 30.31 37.12 -2.85
N ILE A 3 30.50 35.80 -2.86
CA ILE A 3 29.42 34.86 -3.22
C ILE A 3 28.52 34.77 -1.98
N GLY A 4 27.37 35.47 -2.01
CA GLY A 4 26.33 35.32 -1.02
C GLY A 4 25.67 33.97 -1.17
N ILE A 5 25.84 33.09 -0.19
CA ILE A 5 25.03 31.85 -0.09
C ILE A 5 23.64 32.29 0.38
N ILE A 6 22.66 32.21 -0.51
CA ILE A 6 21.26 32.41 -0.16
C ILE A 6 20.78 31.10 0.46
N TYR A 7 20.66 31.07 1.78
CA TYR A 7 19.91 30.01 2.47
C TYR A 7 18.42 30.25 2.19
N SER A 8 17.83 29.43 1.32
CA SER A 8 16.38 29.29 1.26
C SER A 8 15.92 28.73 2.62
N LYS A 9 15.14 29.48 3.37
CA LYS A 9 14.41 28.92 4.50
C LYS A 9 13.34 27.99 3.91
N ASP A 10 13.57 26.69 3.96
CA ASP A 10 12.58 25.69 3.60
C ASP A 10 11.39 25.86 4.53
N THR A 11 10.34 26.49 4.03
CA THR A 11 9.09 26.67 4.78
C THR A 11 8.29 25.39 4.67
N ILE A 12 8.19 24.62 5.75
CA ILE A 12 7.30 23.46 5.81
C ILE A 12 5.86 23.95 5.83
N VAL A 13 5.10 23.65 4.77
CA VAL A 13 3.68 23.94 4.68
C VAL A 13 2.89 22.71 5.12
N LYS A 14 2.02 22.88 6.13
CA LYS A 14 1.14 21.83 6.63
C LYS A 14 -0.29 22.13 6.18
N THR A 15 -0.86 21.24 5.37
CA THR A 15 -2.25 21.39 4.88
C THR A 15 -3.04 20.12 5.24
N PRO A 16 -4.00 20.20 6.18
CA PRO A 16 -4.86 19.05 6.51
C PRO A 16 -5.69 18.64 5.28
N ILE A 17 -5.80 17.35 5.03
CA ILE A 17 -6.65 16.78 3.96
C ILE A 17 -8.12 16.86 4.39
N PHE A 18 -8.40 16.55 5.64
CA PHE A 18 -9.73 16.54 6.24
C PHE A 18 -9.64 16.97 7.71
N PRO A 19 -10.75 17.42 8.35
CA PRO A 19 -10.79 17.71 9.78
C PRO A 19 -10.61 16.41 10.59
N TYR A 20 -10.43 16.57 11.90
CA TYR A 20 -10.34 15.41 12.82
C TYR A 20 -11.50 14.43 12.58
N GLN A 21 -11.18 13.14 12.51
CA GLN A 21 -12.12 12.05 12.28
C GLN A 21 -12.37 11.30 13.60
N ASN A 22 -13.61 10.85 13.80
CA ASN A 22 -14.01 10.04 14.97
C ASN A 22 -13.76 8.54 14.78
N LYS A 23 -13.45 8.10 13.57
CA LYS A 23 -13.10 6.71 13.24
C LYS A 23 -11.61 6.59 12.97
N HIS A 24 -11.13 5.37 12.93
CA HIS A 24 -9.73 5.05 12.65
C HIS A 24 -9.34 5.46 11.22
N VAL A 25 -8.23 6.18 11.09
CA VAL A 25 -7.62 6.61 9.83
C VAL A 25 -6.16 6.18 9.83
N HIS A 26 -5.73 5.41 8.84
CA HIS A 26 -4.36 4.86 8.81
C HIS A 26 -3.86 4.54 7.40
N ALA A 27 -2.55 4.22 7.29
CA ALA A 27 -1.86 3.74 6.09
C ALA A 27 -2.07 4.65 4.87
N SER A 28 -1.63 5.90 4.97
CA SER A 28 -1.72 6.86 3.85
C SER A 28 -0.70 6.56 2.75
N SER A 29 -1.11 6.82 1.50
CA SER A 29 -0.26 6.85 0.32
C SER A 29 -0.55 8.09 -0.50
N VAL A 30 0.44 8.62 -1.22
CA VAL A 30 0.29 9.79 -2.08
C VAL A 30 1.10 9.63 -3.35
N VAL A 31 0.54 10.11 -4.47
CA VAL A 31 1.24 10.22 -5.76
C VAL A 31 1.04 11.61 -6.35
N GLU A 32 2.02 12.05 -7.14
CA GLU A 32 1.88 13.21 -8.01
C GLU A 32 1.47 12.72 -9.41
N ALA A 33 0.34 13.21 -9.89
CA ALA A 33 -0.14 12.93 -11.24
C ALA A 33 0.67 13.73 -12.29
N PRO A 34 0.72 13.31 -13.57
CA PRO A 34 1.46 14.01 -14.63
C PRO A 34 1.06 15.47 -14.81
N ASN A 35 -0.19 15.84 -14.48
CA ASN A 35 -0.67 17.23 -14.50
C ASN A 35 -0.21 18.05 -13.27
N GLY A 36 0.51 17.44 -12.32
CA GLY A 36 1.00 18.03 -11.09
C GLY A 36 -0.01 18.10 -9.94
N ASP A 37 -1.16 17.44 -10.08
CA ASP A 37 -2.09 17.25 -8.95
C ASP A 37 -1.52 16.19 -8.01
N LEU A 38 -1.76 16.32 -6.70
CA LEU A 38 -1.50 15.25 -5.72
C LEU A 38 -2.78 14.46 -5.49
N ILE A 39 -2.67 13.14 -5.49
CA ILE A 39 -3.76 12.24 -5.11
C ILE A 39 -3.30 11.45 -3.90
N ALA A 40 -4.03 11.54 -2.80
CA ALA A 40 -3.78 10.80 -1.57
C ALA A 40 -4.88 9.77 -1.31
N CYS A 41 -4.52 8.66 -0.67
CA CYS A 41 -5.48 7.69 -0.15
C CYS A 41 -5.09 7.21 1.25
N TRP A 42 -6.05 6.64 1.95
CA TRP A 42 -5.91 6.03 3.28
C TRP A 42 -7.09 5.08 3.51
N PHE A 43 -7.00 4.20 4.51
CA PHE A 43 -8.21 3.51 4.92
C PHE A 43 -8.88 4.21 6.12
N TYR A 44 -10.19 4.06 6.20
CA TYR A 44 -11.06 4.71 7.18
C TYR A 44 -12.20 3.77 7.58
N GLY A 45 -12.46 3.65 8.89
CA GLY A 45 -13.55 2.84 9.40
C GLY A 45 -13.51 2.68 10.92
N SER A 46 -14.39 1.85 11.49
CA SER A 46 -14.52 1.65 12.94
C SER A 46 -13.37 0.87 13.57
N GLY A 47 -12.56 0.17 12.77
CA GLY A 47 -11.38 -0.58 13.19
C GLY A 47 -10.40 -0.71 12.04
N GLU A 48 -9.46 -1.62 12.16
CA GLU A 48 -8.63 -2.06 11.04
C GLU A 48 -9.29 -3.29 10.39
N ARG A 49 -8.62 -4.45 10.51
CA ARG A 49 -9.12 -5.72 9.99
C ARG A 49 -10.36 -6.27 10.69
N THR A 50 -10.83 -5.65 11.77
CA THR A 50 -11.88 -6.19 12.63
C THR A 50 -13.27 -5.65 12.34
N SER A 51 -13.40 -4.65 11.46
CA SER A 51 -14.68 -4.01 11.14
C SER A 51 -14.93 -3.96 9.65
N ASN A 52 -16.06 -4.48 9.20
CA ASN A 52 -16.41 -4.55 7.77
C ASN A 52 -16.75 -3.18 7.15
N ASP A 53 -16.88 -2.12 7.94
CA ASP A 53 -17.07 -0.75 7.47
C ASP A 53 -15.76 -0.01 7.11
N VAL A 54 -14.63 -0.72 7.14
CA VAL A 54 -13.33 -0.16 6.76
C VAL A 54 -13.20 -0.15 5.24
N LEU A 55 -13.03 1.04 4.68
CA LEU A 55 -12.94 1.29 3.24
C LEU A 55 -11.75 2.18 2.89
N VAL A 56 -11.36 2.25 1.63
CA VAL A 56 -10.32 3.15 1.14
C VAL A 56 -10.94 4.46 0.70
N GLN A 57 -10.53 5.54 1.35
CA GLN A 57 -10.84 6.91 0.97
C GLN A 57 -9.68 7.55 0.23
N GLY A 58 -9.98 8.63 -0.49
CA GLY A 58 -8.97 9.47 -1.12
C GLY A 58 -9.40 10.91 -1.24
N SER A 59 -8.45 11.76 -1.57
CA SER A 59 -8.67 13.17 -1.89
C SER A 59 -7.62 13.65 -2.88
N ARG A 60 -7.89 14.78 -3.51
CA ARG A 60 -7.03 15.42 -4.50
C ARG A 60 -6.66 16.83 -4.05
N LEU A 61 -5.40 17.20 -4.25
CA LEU A 61 -4.94 18.57 -4.20
C LEU A 61 -4.57 19.00 -5.62
N LYS A 62 -5.35 19.90 -6.19
CA LYS A 62 -5.07 20.47 -7.51
C LYS A 62 -3.75 21.24 -7.51
N LYS A 63 -2.97 21.14 -8.58
CA LYS A 63 -1.73 21.91 -8.76
C LYS A 63 -1.97 23.39 -8.50
N GLY A 64 -1.18 23.97 -7.61
CA GLY A 64 -1.30 25.38 -7.21
C GLY A 64 -2.43 25.69 -6.21
N SER A 65 -3.29 24.74 -5.89
CA SER A 65 -4.29 24.87 -4.83
C SER A 65 -3.63 24.77 -3.44
N LYS A 66 -4.22 25.44 -2.46
CA LYS A 66 -3.87 25.30 -1.03
C LYS A 66 -4.89 24.46 -0.26
N LYS A 67 -5.91 23.95 -0.95
CA LYS A 67 -7.01 23.22 -0.33
C LYS A 67 -7.28 21.92 -1.07
N TRP A 68 -7.38 20.84 -0.31
CA TRP A 68 -7.77 19.52 -0.80
C TRP A 68 -9.26 19.52 -1.22
N GLU A 69 -9.58 18.76 -2.25
CA GLU A 69 -10.96 18.50 -2.66
C GLU A 69 -11.70 17.66 -1.59
N PRO A 70 -13.04 17.62 -1.63
CA PRO A 70 -13.80 16.73 -0.75
C PRO A 70 -13.33 15.27 -0.86
N VAL A 71 -13.37 14.56 0.28
CA VAL A 71 -13.03 13.14 0.35
C VAL A 71 -13.99 12.31 -0.51
N PHE A 72 -13.46 11.31 -1.20
CA PHE A 72 -14.22 10.36 -2.02
C PHE A 72 -13.81 8.92 -1.72
N ILE A 73 -14.68 7.96 -2.05
CA ILE A 73 -14.40 6.53 -1.89
C ILE A 73 -13.56 6.04 -3.07
N MET A 74 -12.47 5.35 -2.79
CA MET A 74 -11.59 4.73 -3.79
C MET A 74 -11.81 3.22 -3.89
N ALA A 75 -12.04 2.54 -2.78
CA ALA A 75 -12.40 1.12 -2.75
C ALA A 75 -13.31 0.84 -1.54
N ASP A 76 -14.25 -0.07 -1.73
CA ASP A 76 -15.17 -0.57 -0.72
C ASP A 76 -15.53 -2.01 -1.13
N THR A 77 -14.86 -2.99 -0.53
CA THR A 77 -15.11 -4.41 -0.80
C THR A 77 -16.30 -4.86 0.04
N PRO A 78 -17.39 -5.32 -0.57
CA PRO A 78 -18.58 -5.70 0.19
C PRO A 78 -18.27 -6.67 1.34
N ASP A 79 -18.69 -6.30 2.55
CA ASP A 79 -18.58 -7.09 3.78
C ASP A 79 -17.16 -7.48 4.20
N LEU A 80 -16.14 -6.80 3.68
CA LEU A 80 -14.73 -7.02 4.06
C LEU A 80 -14.03 -5.70 4.37
N PRO A 81 -13.19 -5.64 5.41
CA PRO A 81 -12.36 -4.46 5.66
C PRO A 81 -11.28 -4.31 4.59
N ASP A 82 -11.20 -3.12 4.00
CA ASP A 82 -10.19 -2.70 3.02
C ASP A 82 -9.05 -1.93 3.71
N CYS A 83 -7.84 -2.51 3.70
CA CYS A 83 -6.69 -1.96 4.41
C CYS A 83 -5.47 -1.75 3.49
N ASN A 84 -4.45 -1.06 4.00
CA ASN A 84 -3.13 -0.87 3.40
C ASN A 84 -3.16 -0.41 1.93
N PRO A 85 -3.87 0.68 1.58
CA PRO A 85 -3.89 1.15 0.21
C PRO A 85 -2.54 1.76 -0.20
N VAL A 86 -2.15 1.49 -1.45
CA VAL A 86 -0.95 2.07 -2.07
C VAL A 86 -1.32 2.59 -3.47
N LEU A 87 -1.04 3.86 -3.71
CA LEU A 87 -1.17 4.48 -5.02
C LEU A 87 0.13 4.40 -5.79
N PHE A 88 0.03 4.28 -7.11
CA PHE A 88 1.16 4.26 -8.02
C PHE A 88 0.74 4.76 -9.41
N ILE A 89 1.56 5.59 -10.05
CA ILE A 89 1.41 5.92 -11.47
C ILE A 89 2.37 5.02 -12.25
N ASN A 90 1.83 4.19 -13.13
CA ASN A 90 2.62 3.27 -13.93
C ASN A 90 3.27 3.98 -15.15
N PRO A 91 4.21 3.34 -15.88
CA PRO A 91 4.86 3.94 -17.04
C PRO A 91 3.93 4.30 -18.22
N ASN A 92 2.69 3.86 -18.19
CA ASN A 92 1.67 4.21 -19.19
C ASN A 92 0.77 5.37 -18.73
N ASP A 93 1.20 6.13 -17.70
CA ASP A 93 0.42 7.22 -17.09
C ASP A 93 -0.95 6.76 -16.56
N GLU A 94 -1.06 5.53 -16.07
CA GLU A 94 -2.27 5.02 -15.45
C GLU A 94 -2.12 5.01 -13.93
N LEU A 95 -3.13 5.52 -13.22
CA LEU A 95 -3.22 5.40 -11.77
C LEU A 95 -3.59 3.97 -11.39
N MET A 96 -2.77 3.36 -10.57
CA MET A 96 -3.03 2.07 -9.92
C MET A 96 -3.30 2.29 -8.44
N LEU A 97 -4.32 1.63 -7.91
CA LEU A 97 -4.56 1.46 -6.49
C LEU A 97 -4.39 -0.01 -6.14
N PHE A 98 -3.46 -0.30 -5.24
CA PHE A 98 -3.32 -1.62 -4.61
C PHE A 98 -3.85 -1.54 -3.19
N TRP A 99 -4.55 -2.57 -2.72
CA TRP A 99 -5.00 -2.67 -1.34
C TRP A 99 -5.27 -4.14 -0.97
N ILE A 100 -5.55 -4.41 0.28
CA ILE A 100 -5.98 -5.73 0.74
C ILE A 100 -7.41 -5.70 1.25
N ALA A 101 -8.20 -6.71 0.88
CA ALA A 101 -9.47 -7.03 1.52
C ALA A 101 -9.24 -8.17 2.52
N VAL A 102 -9.52 -7.94 3.79
CA VAL A 102 -9.16 -8.85 4.88
C VAL A 102 -10.30 -9.81 5.18
N ARG A 103 -10.11 -11.09 4.92
CA ARG A 103 -11.09 -12.15 5.23
C ARG A 103 -10.93 -12.65 6.67
N ALA A 104 -12.05 -13.05 7.27
CA ALA A 104 -12.09 -13.67 8.61
C ALA A 104 -11.28 -12.91 9.67
N ASN A 105 -11.16 -11.58 9.51
CA ASN A 105 -10.46 -10.66 10.42
C ASN A 105 -8.98 -11.01 10.68
N GLY A 106 -8.37 -11.86 9.86
CA GLY A 106 -6.98 -12.32 9.96
C GLY A 106 -6.11 -11.80 8.82
N TRP A 107 -4.97 -11.16 9.13
CA TRP A 107 -4.02 -10.67 8.12
C TRP A 107 -3.55 -11.77 7.16
N GLU A 108 -3.36 -12.98 7.68
CA GLU A 108 -2.97 -14.18 6.93
C GLU A 108 -4.03 -14.63 5.91
N ASN A 109 -5.23 -14.07 5.97
CA ASN A 109 -6.32 -14.35 5.03
C ASN A 109 -6.58 -13.20 4.05
N SER A 110 -5.72 -12.19 4.02
CA SER A 110 -5.84 -11.04 3.14
C SER A 110 -5.80 -11.42 1.67
N ILE A 111 -6.64 -10.75 0.89
CA ILE A 111 -6.69 -10.84 -0.56
C ILE A 111 -6.08 -9.56 -1.13
N LEU A 112 -4.97 -9.67 -1.85
CA LEU A 112 -4.37 -8.55 -2.55
C LEU A 112 -5.20 -8.19 -3.78
N ARG A 113 -5.60 -6.92 -3.87
CA ARG A 113 -6.44 -6.39 -4.94
C ARG A 113 -5.78 -5.21 -5.62
N TYR A 114 -6.24 -4.91 -6.84
CA TYR A 114 -5.84 -3.70 -7.55
C TYR A 114 -6.95 -3.14 -8.43
N LYS A 115 -6.87 -1.85 -8.71
CA LYS A 115 -7.68 -1.11 -9.69
C LYS A 115 -6.79 -0.28 -10.59
N ILE A 116 -7.24 -0.02 -11.82
CA ILE A 116 -6.54 0.83 -12.79
C ILE A 116 -7.49 1.89 -13.31
N SER A 117 -7.00 3.13 -13.40
CA SER A 117 -7.69 4.27 -14.00
C SER A 117 -6.79 4.99 -14.99
N SER A 118 -7.34 5.31 -16.17
CA SER A 118 -6.77 6.28 -17.12
C SER A 118 -7.54 7.61 -17.11
N ASP A 119 -8.60 7.73 -16.29
CA ASP A 119 -9.45 8.92 -16.13
C ASP A 119 -9.42 9.35 -14.65
N TYR A 120 -8.23 9.74 -14.19
CA TYR A 120 -7.96 10.15 -12.80
C TYR A 120 -7.50 11.59 -12.66
N ASP A 121 -7.31 12.32 -13.76
CA ASP A 121 -6.83 13.70 -13.81
C ASP A 121 -7.94 14.74 -13.66
N LYS A 122 -9.20 14.29 -13.53
CA LYS A 122 -10.40 15.12 -13.37
C LYS A 122 -10.73 15.35 -11.90
N THR A 123 -11.75 16.17 -11.65
CA THR A 123 -12.28 16.45 -10.31
C THR A 123 -12.96 15.22 -9.73
N GLY A 124 -12.78 15.00 -8.42
CA GLY A 124 -13.40 13.91 -7.67
C GLY A 124 -12.66 12.57 -7.80
N ALA A 125 -13.40 11.49 -7.57
CA ALA A 125 -12.85 10.13 -7.57
C ALA A 125 -12.36 9.71 -8.97
N PRO A 126 -11.24 8.96 -9.07
CA PRO A 126 -10.81 8.33 -10.31
C PRO A 126 -11.90 7.40 -10.88
N LYS A 127 -12.05 7.38 -12.19
CA LYS A 127 -12.91 6.39 -12.86
C LYS A 127 -12.10 5.14 -13.14
N TRP A 128 -12.46 4.07 -12.45
CA TRP A 128 -11.78 2.78 -12.57
C TRP A 128 -12.25 2.05 -13.81
N LYS A 129 -11.31 1.69 -14.71
CA LYS A 129 -11.59 0.92 -15.94
C LYS A 129 -11.42 -0.58 -15.75
N TRP A 130 -10.67 -0.99 -14.72
CA TRP A 130 -10.37 -2.38 -14.42
C TRP A 130 -10.13 -2.58 -12.93
N GLN A 131 -10.51 -3.75 -12.42
CA GLN A 131 -10.16 -4.23 -11.09
C GLN A 131 -10.06 -5.75 -11.07
N ASP A 132 -9.16 -6.29 -10.26
CA ASP A 132 -8.99 -7.74 -10.08
C ASP A 132 -8.26 -8.03 -8.77
N ILE A 133 -7.99 -9.31 -8.54
CA ILE A 133 -7.14 -9.81 -7.44
C ILE A 133 -5.77 -10.19 -8.00
N ILE A 134 -4.76 -10.10 -7.13
CA ILE A 134 -3.41 -10.60 -7.42
C ILE A 134 -3.19 -11.85 -6.59
N ILE A 135 -3.04 -13.00 -7.25
CA ILE A 135 -2.73 -14.26 -6.58
C ILE A 135 -1.25 -14.58 -6.78
N LEU A 136 -0.50 -14.57 -5.70
CA LEU A 136 0.88 -15.07 -5.71
C LEU A 136 0.86 -16.59 -5.66
N LYS A 137 1.79 -17.21 -6.40
CA LYS A 137 1.94 -18.66 -6.43
C LYS A 137 3.40 -19.06 -6.19
N PRO A 138 3.95 -18.78 -4.98
CA PRO A 138 5.31 -19.20 -4.65
C PRO A 138 5.46 -20.71 -4.82
N GLY A 139 6.50 -21.13 -5.55
CA GLY A 139 6.80 -22.54 -5.79
C GLY A 139 7.47 -23.22 -4.59
N GLU A 140 7.87 -24.49 -4.76
CA GLU A 140 8.53 -25.26 -3.68
C GLU A 140 9.89 -24.66 -3.27
N SER A 141 10.58 -23.98 -4.19
CA SER A 141 11.82 -23.24 -3.88
C SER A 141 11.64 -22.16 -2.82
N PHE A 142 10.44 -21.58 -2.67
CA PHE A 142 10.13 -20.60 -1.64
C PHE A 142 10.36 -21.17 -0.24
N TYR A 143 9.82 -22.37 0.05
CA TYR A 143 10.04 -23.04 1.32
C TYR A 143 11.54 -23.29 1.61
N GLY A 144 12.28 -23.77 0.61
CA GLY A 144 13.73 -23.96 0.72
C GLY A 144 14.48 -22.66 1.01
N SER A 145 14.08 -21.55 0.36
CA SER A 145 14.67 -20.24 0.60
C SER A 145 14.40 -19.71 2.00
N ILE A 146 13.19 -19.92 2.54
CA ILE A 146 12.84 -19.53 3.91
C ILE A 146 13.69 -20.32 4.93
N LYS A 147 13.81 -21.63 4.78
CA LYS A 147 14.68 -22.43 5.65
C LYS A 147 16.11 -21.94 5.63
N LYS A 148 16.66 -21.76 4.41
CA LYS A 148 18.03 -21.26 4.26
C LYS A 148 18.20 -19.86 4.88
N ALA A 149 17.21 -18.97 4.80
CA ALA A 149 17.30 -17.66 5.43
C ALA A 149 17.43 -17.76 6.96
N PHE A 150 16.75 -18.71 7.61
CA PHE A 150 16.92 -18.97 9.04
C PHE A 150 18.31 -19.55 9.36
N GLU A 151 18.79 -20.50 8.57
CA GLU A 151 20.13 -21.10 8.73
C GLU A 151 21.24 -20.03 8.57
N ASP A 152 21.19 -19.21 7.53
CA ASP A 152 22.21 -18.21 7.20
C ASP A 152 22.28 -17.07 8.23
N ASN A 153 21.17 -16.71 8.86
CA ASN A 153 21.06 -15.55 9.75
C ASN A 153 20.90 -15.93 11.23
N TYR A 154 21.04 -17.19 11.59
CA TYR A 154 20.81 -17.69 12.95
C TYR A 154 21.61 -16.95 14.03
N SER A 155 22.82 -16.54 13.71
CA SER A 155 23.73 -15.81 14.63
C SER A 155 23.61 -14.29 14.56
N ASP A 156 22.78 -13.72 13.67
CA ASP A 156 22.53 -12.27 13.62
C ASP A 156 21.61 -11.87 14.78
N PRO A 157 22.06 -10.97 15.69
CA PRO A 157 21.28 -10.60 16.89
C PRO A 157 19.93 -9.98 16.57
N GLY A 158 19.83 -9.13 15.52
CA GLY A 158 18.58 -8.52 15.11
C GLY A 158 17.59 -9.54 14.54
N TRP A 159 18.09 -10.45 13.71
CA TRP A 159 17.29 -11.55 13.21
C TRP A 159 16.84 -12.50 14.30
N ALA A 160 17.76 -12.86 15.23
CA ALA A 160 17.47 -13.74 16.34
C ALA A 160 16.36 -13.21 17.25
N GLU A 161 16.36 -11.91 17.54
CA GLU A 161 15.35 -11.29 18.38
C GLU A 161 13.95 -11.35 17.77
N TYR A 162 13.83 -11.03 16.47
CA TYR A 162 12.52 -10.81 15.84
C TYR A 162 12.01 -12.00 15.01
N ALA A 163 12.88 -12.84 14.46
CA ALA A 163 12.49 -13.91 13.55
C ALA A 163 12.53 -15.30 14.18
N LEU A 164 13.56 -15.64 14.95
CA LEU A 164 13.71 -16.99 15.52
C LEU A 164 12.54 -17.47 16.39
N PRO A 165 11.86 -16.62 17.20
CA PRO A 165 10.69 -17.05 17.96
C PRO A 165 9.55 -17.58 17.07
N TYR A 166 9.52 -17.16 15.80
CA TYR A 166 8.49 -17.53 14.83
C TYR A 166 8.96 -18.54 13.76
N GLU A 167 10.19 -19.06 13.84
CA GLU A 167 10.76 -19.95 12.85
C GLU A 167 9.85 -21.12 12.49
N LYS A 168 9.32 -21.84 13.50
CA LYS A 168 8.42 -22.99 13.29
C LYS A 168 7.13 -22.58 12.59
N LEU A 169 6.56 -21.43 12.95
CA LEU A 169 5.34 -20.91 12.35
C LEU A 169 5.58 -20.50 10.89
N ILE A 170 6.63 -19.76 10.63
CA ILE A 170 6.97 -19.24 9.30
C ILE A 170 7.34 -20.39 8.35
N THR A 171 8.16 -21.35 8.79
CA THR A 171 8.55 -22.50 7.96
C THR A 171 7.37 -23.44 7.68
N ALA A 172 6.48 -23.66 8.65
CA ALA A 172 5.25 -24.42 8.44
C ALA A 172 4.29 -23.71 7.46
N ALA A 173 4.15 -22.40 7.55
CA ALA A 173 3.34 -21.63 6.60
C ALA A 173 3.95 -21.64 5.20
N ALA A 174 5.27 -21.54 5.06
CA ALA A 174 5.98 -21.62 3.77
C ALA A 174 5.87 -23.01 3.11
N ALA A 175 5.80 -24.08 3.91
CA ALA A 175 5.59 -25.45 3.42
C ALA A 175 4.15 -25.69 2.94
N ASP A 176 3.18 -25.00 3.52
CA ASP A 176 1.75 -25.13 3.18
C ASP A 176 1.44 -24.32 1.92
N LYS A 177 1.05 -25.01 0.84
CA LYS A 177 0.76 -24.37 -0.45
C LYS A 177 -0.38 -23.35 -0.38
N GLU A 178 -1.40 -23.59 0.42
CA GLU A 178 -2.51 -22.66 0.56
C GLU A 178 -2.10 -21.42 1.36
N LYS A 179 -1.37 -21.60 2.46
CA LYS A 179 -0.93 -20.48 3.31
C LYS A 179 0.03 -19.55 2.58
N ARG A 180 1.01 -20.09 1.83
CA ARG A 180 1.97 -19.26 1.09
C ARG A 180 1.38 -18.52 -0.12
N GLN A 181 0.14 -18.79 -0.52
CA GLN A 181 -0.56 -18.09 -1.62
C GLN A 181 -1.47 -16.96 -1.16
N LYS A 182 -1.65 -16.74 0.12
CA LYS A 182 -2.52 -15.70 0.69
C LYS A 182 -1.81 -14.92 1.80
N GLY A 183 -2.45 -13.87 2.29
CA GLY A 183 -1.88 -13.03 3.35
C GLY A 183 -0.79 -12.06 2.88
N TRP A 184 -0.55 -11.95 1.59
CA TRP A 184 0.40 -10.99 1.03
C TRP A 184 -0.19 -9.59 1.06
N MET A 185 0.51 -8.66 1.70
CA MET A 185 0.03 -7.32 1.98
C MET A 185 0.93 -6.26 1.37
N THR A 186 0.32 -5.18 0.89
CA THR A 186 1.00 -3.96 0.45
C THR A 186 1.31 -3.04 1.62
N ARG A 187 2.39 -2.26 1.52
CA ARG A 187 2.69 -1.13 2.42
C ARG A 187 3.63 -0.11 1.80
N ILE A 188 4.50 -0.54 0.93
CA ILE A 188 5.56 0.28 0.36
C ILE A 188 5.23 0.61 -1.10
N HIS A 189 5.61 1.82 -1.53
CA HIS A 189 5.39 2.30 -2.88
C HIS A 189 6.08 1.40 -3.92
N PRO A 190 5.38 0.99 -5.01
CA PRO A 190 5.98 0.28 -6.12
C PRO A 190 7.08 1.09 -6.80
N THR A 191 8.02 0.42 -7.44
CA THR A 191 9.06 1.06 -8.24
C THR A 191 9.15 0.46 -9.64
N VAL A 192 9.59 1.26 -10.61
CA VAL A 192 9.81 0.80 -11.99
C VAL A 192 11.30 0.49 -12.16
N LEU A 193 11.61 -0.72 -12.58
CA LEU A 193 12.98 -1.11 -12.93
C LEU A 193 13.36 -0.58 -14.32
N SER A 194 14.66 -0.52 -14.61
CA SER A 194 15.17 -0.09 -15.92
C SER A 194 14.63 -0.94 -17.10
N SER A 195 14.18 -2.17 -16.82
CA SER A 195 13.53 -3.04 -17.79
C SER A 195 12.05 -2.69 -18.07
N GLY A 196 11.48 -1.67 -17.41
CA GLY A 196 10.04 -1.33 -17.45
C GLY A 196 9.16 -2.21 -16.56
N ARG A 197 9.73 -3.21 -15.87
CA ARG A 197 8.96 -4.02 -14.91
C ARG A 197 8.64 -3.23 -13.65
N ILE A 198 7.42 -3.41 -13.15
CA ILE A 198 6.98 -2.86 -11.86
C ILE A 198 7.34 -3.86 -10.77
N LEU A 199 8.06 -3.41 -9.77
CA LEU A 199 8.32 -4.14 -8.54
C LEU A 199 7.33 -3.65 -7.48
N LEU A 200 6.41 -4.52 -7.06
CA LEU A 200 5.47 -4.27 -5.96
C LEU A 200 6.01 -4.96 -4.70
N PRO A 201 6.53 -4.22 -3.71
CA PRO A 201 6.97 -4.82 -2.45
C PRO A 201 5.80 -5.34 -1.64
N LEU A 202 5.91 -6.56 -1.16
CA LEU A 202 4.89 -7.23 -0.36
C LEU A 202 5.51 -7.83 0.91
N TYR A 203 4.68 -8.00 1.93
CA TYR A 203 5.02 -8.71 3.16
C TYR A 203 3.85 -9.60 3.59
N SER A 204 4.12 -10.56 4.46
CA SER A 204 3.14 -11.46 5.05
C SER A 204 3.45 -11.66 6.54
#